data_72f07c63bd55dff9277160748ac29706
#
_entry.id   72f07c63bd55dff9277160748ac29706
#
_cell.length_a   1.000
_cell.length_b   1.000
_cell.length_c   1.000
_cell.angle_alpha   90.00
_cell.angle_beta   90.00
_cell.angle_gamma   90.00
#
_symmetry.space_group_name_H-M   'P 1'
#
loop_
_entity.id
_entity.type
_entity.pdbx_description
1 polymer ?
#
loop_
_entity_poly.entity_id
_entity_poly.type
_entity_poly.pdbx_seq_one_letter_code
_entity_poly.pdbx_strand_id
1 'polypeptide(L)'
;MKEDLRITKTRKVLFETLINLMKEKSFEEIKVSDICKEALINRSTFYSHYNDKYDLFLELINTLKNNLINALNTNDKSINTREYFIELIKLLLDHIDEKKD
;
A
#
# COMPACT_ATOMS: atom_id res chain seq x y z
N MET A 1 15.63 -7.88 16.26
CA MET A 1 15.91 -7.21 14.99
C MET A 1 15.71 -8.08 13.78
N LYS A 2 15.98 -9.37 13.88
CA LYS A 2 15.68 -10.29 12.78
C LYS A 2 14.18 -10.39 12.52
N GLU A 3 13.38 -10.21 13.59
CA GLU A 3 11.93 -10.22 13.44
C GLU A 3 11.44 -9.04 12.60
N ASP A 4 12.12 -7.90 12.74
CA ASP A 4 11.74 -6.71 12.04
C ASP A 4 11.88 -6.85 10.53
N LEU A 5 12.90 -7.58 10.07
CA LEU A 5 13.10 -7.80 8.65
C LEU A 5 11.97 -8.62 8.03
N ARG A 6 11.51 -9.64 8.76
CA ARG A 6 10.42 -10.49 8.28
C ARG A 6 9.12 -9.71 8.21
N ILE A 7 8.85 -8.91 9.23
CA ILE A 7 7.66 -8.07 9.28
C ILE A 7 7.70 -7.04 8.17
N THR A 8 8.85 -6.40 7.97
CA THR A 8 9.03 -5.40 6.94
C THR A 8 8.81 -5.97 5.55
N LYS A 9 9.31 -7.18 5.29
CA LYS A 9 9.12 -7.83 3.99
C LYS A 9 7.65 -8.14 3.75
N THR A 10 6.96 -8.63 4.76
CA THR A 10 5.55 -8.95 4.63
C THR A 10 4.74 -7.70 4.34
N ARG A 11 5.01 -6.60 5.06
CA ARG A 11 4.32 -5.35 4.82
C ARG A 11 4.55 -4.84 3.42
N LYS A 12 5.79 -4.90 2.95
CA LYS A 12 6.13 -4.44 1.60
C LYS A 12 5.37 -5.24 0.56
N VAL A 13 5.33 -6.56 0.69
CA VAL A 13 4.60 -7.40 -0.25
C VAL A 13 3.11 -7.05 -0.23
N LEU A 14 2.54 -6.84 0.96
CA LEU A 14 1.13 -6.50 1.08
C LEU A 14 0.82 -5.14 0.47
N PHE A 15 1.70 -4.16 0.66
CA PHE A 15 1.53 -2.83 0.07
C PHE A 15 1.54 -2.93 -1.45
N GLU A 16 2.53 -3.62 -2.01
CA GLU A 16 2.65 -3.78 -3.46
C GLU A 16 1.46 -4.54 -4.03
N THR A 17 1.01 -5.56 -3.34
CA THR A 17 -0.13 -6.35 -3.77
C THR A 17 -1.40 -5.50 -3.79
N LEU A 18 -1.63 -4.72 -2.74
CA LEU A 18 -2.80 -3.87 -2.68
C LEU A 18 -2.78 -2.84 -3.81
N ILE A 19 -1.63 -2.20 -4.03
CA ILE A 19 -1.49 -1.23 -5.11
C ILE A 19 -1.80 -1.87 -6.45
N ASN A 20 -1.26 -3.06 -6.70
CA ASN A 20 -1.49 -3.75 -7.96
C ASN A 20 -2.96 -4.11 -8.16
N LEU A 21 -3.62 -4.56 -7.10
CA LEU A 21 -5.05 -4.87 -7.18
C LEU A 21 -5.89 -3.63 -7.42
N MET A 22 -5.48 -2.50 -6.84
CA MET A 22 -6.20 -1.24 -7.03
C MET A 22 -6.07 -0.70 -8.45
N LYS A 23 -5.10 -1.17 -9.21
CA LYS A 23 -4.98 -0.82 -10.61
C LYS A 23 -6.00 -1.56 -11.47
N GLU A 24 -6.50 -2.68 -10.97
CA GLU A 24 -7.40 -3.54 -11.74
C GLU A 24 -8.85 -3.39 -11.33
N LYS A 25 -9.11 -3.09 -10.07
CA LYS A 25 -10.48 -2.96 -9.59
C LYS A 25 -10.56 -1.99 -8.42
N SER A 26 -11.77 -1.58 -8.09
CA SER A 26 -11.97 -0.62 -7.02
C SER A 26 -11.62 -1.23 -5.67
N PHE A 27 -11.25 -0.39 -4.73
CA PHE A 27 -10.88 -0.86 -3.40
C PHE A 27 -12.02 -1.61 -2.72
N GLU A 28 -13.26 -1.18 -2.98
CA GLU A 28 -14.41 -1.86 -2.37
C GLU A 28 -14.57 -3.29 -2.85
N GLU A 29 -14.17 -3.56 -4.06
CA GLU A 29 -14.26 -4.90 -4.63
C GLU A 29 -13.12 -5.81 -4.18
N ILE A 30 -12.05 -5.23 -3.66
CA ILE A 30 -10.91 -6.01 -3.19
C ILE A 30 -11.24 -6.64 -1.85
N LYS A 31 -11.03 -7.95 -1.76
CA LYS A 31 -11.24 -8.70 -0.53
C LYS A 31 -9.91 -9.12 0.06
N VAL A 32 -9.89 -9.37 1.38
CA VAL A 32 -8.69 -9.89 2.02
C VAL A 32 -8.21 -11.18 1.35
N SER A 33 -9.16 -12.03 0.93
CA SER A 33 -8.80 -13.25 0.23
C SER A 33 -8.05 -12.98 -1.08
N ASP A 34 -8.42 -11.90 -1.78
CA ASP A 34 -7.73 -11.52 -3.02
C ASP A 34 -6.30 -11.09 -2.72
N ILE A 35 -6.14 -10.30 -1.66
CA ILE A 35 -4.83 -9.82 -1.24
C ILE A 35 -3.93 -10.99 -0.87
N CYS A 36 -4.44 -11.90 -0.06
CA CYS A 36 -3.66 -13.05 0.40
C CYS A 36 -3.27 -13.98 -0.75
N LYS A 37 -4.19 -14.18 -1.67
CA LYS A 37 -3.93 -15.02 -2.83
C LYS A 37 -2.83 -14.44 -3.70
N GLU A 38 -2.94 -13.15 -3.97
CA GLU A 38 -1.98 -12.45 -4.82
C GLU A 38 -0.61 -12.34 -4.15
N ALA A 39 -0.60 -12.10 -2.84
CA ALA A 39 0.63 -11.96 -2.07
C ALA A 39 1.24 -13.30 -1.68
N LEU A 40 0.52 -14.40 -1.92
CA LEU A 40 0.96 -15.76 -1.58
C LEU A 40 1.22 -15.92 -0.08
N ILE A 41 0.29 -15.42 0.72
CA ILE A 41 0.35 -15.57 2.18
C ILE A 41 -0.97 -16.17 2.68
N ASN A 42 -0.92 -16.71 3.90
CA ASN A 42 -2.10 -17.23 4.55
C ASN A 42 -2.91 -16.10 5.17
N ARG A 43 -4.22 -16.32 5.32
CA ARG A 43 -5.07 -15.35 5.98
C ARG A 43 -4.63 -15.09 7.42
N SER A 44 -4.16 -16.13 8.11
CA SER A 44 -3.68 -15.96 9.48
C SER A 44 -2.50 -15.00 9.53
N THR A 45 -1.63 -15.06 8.53
CA THR A 45 -0.50 -14.13 8.44
C THR A 45 -1.01 -12.71 8.24
N PHE A 46 -1.99 -12.53 7.34
CA PHE A 46 -2.57 -11.21 7.12
C PHE A 46 -3.16 -10.66 8.44
N TYR A 47 -4.00 -11.45 9.09
CA TYR A 47 -4.69 -11.00 10.30
C TYR A 47 -3.78 -10.86 11.51
N SER A 48 -2.55 -11.38 11.43
CA SER A 48 -1.58 -11.11 12.49
C SER A 48 -1.00 -9.70 12.37
N HIS A 49 -1.11 -9.08 11.21
CA HIS A 49 -0.60 -7.72 10.95
C HIS A 49 -1.70 -6.67 10.89
N TYR A 50 -2.85 -7.02 10.37
CA TYR A 50 -3.94 -6.06 10.10
C TYR A 50 -5.26 -6.66 10.48
N ASN A 51 -6.18 -5.81 10.93
CA ASN A 51 -7.54 -6.24 11.29
C ASN A 51 -8.40 -6.47 10.04
N ASP A 52 -8.18 -5.66 9.02
CA ASP A 52 -8.94 -5.74 7.77
C ASP A 52 -8.18 -5.00 6.68
N LYS A 53 -8.79 -4.90 5.49
CA LYS A 53 -8.14 -4.24 4.36
C LYS A 53 -8.02 -2.72 4.57
N TYR A 54 -8.92 -2.13 5.35
CA TYR A 54 -8.85 -0.70 5.64
C TYR A 54 -7.65 -0.37 6.49
N ASP A 55 -7.34 -1.26 7.43
CA ASP A 55 -6.18 -1.12 8.29
C ASP A 55 -4.90 -1.13 7.45
N LEU A 56 -4.83 -2.04 6.50
CA LEU A 56 -3.70 -2.12 5.56
C LEU A 56 -3.62 -0.86 4.71
N PHE A 57 -4.75 -0.40 4.19
CA PHE A 57 -4.81 0.78 3.34
C PHE A 57 -4.32 2.02 4.09
N LEU A 58 -4.75 2.19 5.34
CA LEU A 58 -4.34 3.34 6.13
C LEU A 58 -2.85 3.33 6.40
N GLU A 59 -2.28 2.17 6.67
CA GLU A 59 -0.85 2.08 6.88
C GLU A 59 -0.08 2.38 5.61
N LEU A 60 -0.58 1.91 4.47
CA LEU A 60 0.01 2.21 3.17
C LEU A 60 0.05 3.72 2.94
N ILE A 61 -1.07 4.40 3.13
CA ILE A 61 -1.14 5.84 2.93
C ILE A 61 -0.20 6.57 3.88
N ASN A 62 -0.18 6.16 5.13
CA ASN A 62 0.69 6.80 6.11
C ASN A 62 2.17 6.60 5.76
N THR A 63 2.52 5.42 5.28
CA THR A 63 3.89 5.13 4.87
C THR A 63 4.29 5.97 3.65
N LEU A 64 3.40 6.08 2.66
CA LEU A 64 3.66 6.90 1.49
C LEU A 64 3.80 8.37 1.86
N LYS A 65 2.96 8.85 2.75
CA LYS A 65 3.03 10.23 3.23
C LYS A 65 4.37 10.51 3.90
N ASN A 66 4.80 9.61 4.80
CA ASN A 66 6.06 9.78 5.51
C ASN A 66 7.25 9.74 4.56
N ASN A 67 7.22 8.83 3.59
CA ASN A 67 8.29 8.74 2.61
C ASN A 67 8.37 10.00 1.75
N LEU A 68 7.23 10.53 1.37
CA LEU A 68 7.18 11.76 0.59
C LEU A 68 7.75 12.94 1.39
N ILE A 69 7.36 13.05 2.65
CA ILE A 69 7.87 14.13 3.52
C ILE A 69 9.39 14.01 3.66
N ASN A 70 9.90 12.80 3.86
CA ASN A 70 11.34 12.59 3.96
C ASN A 70 12.06 12.97 2.69
N ALA A 71 11.50 12.61 1.54
CA ALA A 71 12.10 12.93 0.25
C ALA A 71 12.17 14.45 0.05
N LEU A 72 11.13 15.17 0.46
CA LEU A 72 11.10 16.62 0.34
C LEU A 72 12.09 17.27 1.30
N ASN A 73 12.21 16.75 2.53
CA ASN A 73 13.09 17.32 3.54
C ASN A 73 14.56 17.09 3.25
N THR A 74 14.89 16.00 2.59
CA THR A 74 16.30 15.67 2.30
C THR A 74 16.80 16.26 0.99
N ASN A 75 15.96 17.01 0.29
CA ASN A 75 16.30 17.54 -1.03
C ASN A 75 16.73 16.43 -1.99
N ASP A 76 16.16 15.27 -1.82
CA ASP A 76 16.45 14.16 -2.70
C ASP A 76 15.95 14.52 -4.10
N LYS A 77 16.89 14.69 -5.00
CA LYS A 77 16.57 15.07 -6.37
C LYS A 77 16.24 13.89 -7.25
N SER A 78 15.95 12.78 -6.63
CA SER A 78 15.56 11.58 -7.36
C SER A 78 14.21 11.84 -8.01
N ILE A 79 14.23 12.23 -9.27
CA ILE A 79 13.03 12.50 -10.04
C ILE A 79 12.13 11.28 -10.07
N ASN A 80 12.73 10.10 -10.14
CA ASN A 80 11.98 8.85 -10.20
C ASN A 80 11.15 8.62 -8.95
N THR A 81 11.69 8.95 -7.78
CA THR A 81 10.95 8.77 -6.52
C THR A 81 9.75 9.72 -6.47
N ARG A 82 9.95 10.97 -6.90
CA ARG A 82 8.89 11.95 -6.91
C ARG A 82 7.76 11.52 -7.84
N GLU A 83 8.12 11.08 -9.04
CA GLU A 83 7.13 10.65 -10.02
C GLU A 83 6.36 9.42 -9.52
N TYR A 84 7.06 8.49 -8.89
CA TYR A 84 6.45 7.30 -8.33
C TYR A 84 5.37 7.66 -7.31
N PHE A 85 5.68 8.56 -6.39
CA PHE A 85 4.71 8.97 -5.38
C PHE A 85 3.54 9.74 -5.97
N ILE A 86 3.81 10.57 -6.98
CA ILE A 86 2.74 11.30 -7.65
C ILE A 86 1.78 10.33 -8.31
N GLU A 87 2.28 9.30 -8.98
CA GLU A 87 1.45 8.29 -9.62
C GLU A 87 0.61 7.53 -8.60
N LEU A 88 1.21 7.17 -7.46
CA LEU A 88 0.47 6.48 -6.41
C LEU A 88 -0.64 7.35 -5.84
N ILE A 89 -0.35 8.63 -5.64
CA ILE A 89 -1.35 9.56 -5.12
C ILE A 89 -2.48 9.71 -6.12
N LYS A 90 -2.17 9.83 -7.40
CA LYS A 90 -3.19 9.93 -8.43
C LYS A 90 -4.08 8.69 -8.46
N LEU A 91 -3.46 7.51 -8.34
CA LEU A 91 -4.22 6.27 -8.32
C LEU A 91 -5.18 6.24 -7.14
N LEU A 92 -4.73 6.68 -5.96
CA LEU A 92 -5.55 6.72 -4.78
C LEU A 92 -6.69 7.72 -4.92
N LEU A 93 -6.41 8.88 -5.49
CA LEU A 93 -7.42 9.91 -5.72
C LEU A 93 -8.47 9.43 -6.73
N ASP A 94 -8.04 8.74 -7.77
CA ASP A 94 -8.98 8.20 -8.76
C ASP A 94 -9.96 7.23 -8.11
N HIS A 95 -9.47 6.41 -7.18
CA HIS A 95 -10.34 5.49 -6.45
C HIS A 95 -11.37 6.24 -5.60
N ILE A 96 -10.95 7.34 -5.00
CA ILE A 96 -11.86 8.17 -4.19
C ILE A 96 -12.90 8.84 -5.08
N ASP A 97 -12.49 9.34 -6.24
CA ASP A 97 -13.40 9.99 -7.16
C ASP A 97 -14.47 9.03 -7.69
N GLU A 98 -14.11 7.79 -7.93
CA GLU A 98 -15.08 6.78 -8.38
C GLU A 98 -16.18 6.60 -7.35
N LYS A 99 -15.88 6.81 -6.09
CA LYS A 99 -16.87 6.67 -5.03
C LYS A 99 -17.83 7.82 -4.93
N LYS A 100 -17.49 8.96 -5.48
CA LYS A 100 -18.35 10.14 -5.40
C LYS A 100 -19.55 10.05 -6.33
N ASP A 101 -19.46 9.21 -7.30
CA ASP A 101 -20.56 8.99 -8.20
C ASP A 101 -21.50 7.94 -7.67
#